data_5dc8d1b4cfe3d9cc6f36a1bf42a3e2d2
#
_entry.id   5dc8d1b4cfe3d9cc6f36a1bf42a3e2d2
#
_cell.length_a   1.000
_cell.length_b   1.000
_cell.length_c   1.000
_cell.angle_alpha   90.00
_cell.angle_beta   90.00
_cell.angle_gamma   90.00
#
_symmetry.space_group_name_H-M   'P 1'
#
loop_
_entity.id
_entity.type
_entity.pdbx_description
1 polymer ?
#
loop_
_entity_poly.entity_id
_entity_poly.type
_entity_poly.pdbx_seq_one_letter_code
_entity_poly.pdbx_strand_id
1 'polypeptide(L)'
;MPGPVIIELALNGSTTRDQNRHVPRSPSDIADVALECMELGASIVHNHNDEPMFTETGEHSVASYIAAWQPILDRHPDALLYPTMAAGARGIPVESRWAHVEELARRGLGGMTLVDPGSVNIGLVSGGCVPPTGDQGCYQNTFDDVAYMFSRSAELHAAPSISIFEPGFVRIVAMWQKAGKLPPGAVIKLFFGADLQFGLPPTPTALEAYLELVEPLQLPWSVAVLGGDVVECGLAEIAICRGGHVRVGLEDYAGGAEPSNHELVRSAVRLIEQLGRKPATIAEARQILGAPSARPFGRIAGSCNVFECR
;
A
#
# COMPACT_ATOMS: atom_id res chain seq x y z
N MET A 1 5.77 -27.60 3.27
CA MET A 1 5.07 -26.75 4.27
C MET A 1 4.64 -25.46 3.55
N PRO A 2 3.49 -24.88 3.84
CA PRO A 2 3.10 -23.62 3.26
C PRO A 2 4.13 -22.53 3.62
N GLY A 3 4.43 -21.61 2.68
CA GLY A 3 5.47 -20.58 2.83
C GLY A 3 5.15 -19.53 3.90
N PRO A 4 6.09 -18.61 4.19
CA PRO A 4 5.87 -17.52 5.13
C PRO A 4 4.81 -16.53 4.63
N VAL A 5 4.22 -15.75 5.54
CA VAL A 5 3.13 -14.81 5.25
C VAL A 5 3.65 -13.39 5.33
N ILE A 6 3.50 -12.61 4.27
CA ILE A 6 3.80 -11.18 4.27
C ILE A 6 2.76 -10.46 5.15
N ILE A 7 3.26 -9.63 6.07
CA ILE A 7 2.47 -8.61 6.78
C ILE A 7 2.83 -7.25 6.17
N GLU A 8 1.88 -6.64 5.51
CA GLU A 8 1.98 -5.25 5.09
C GLU A 8 1.43 -4.36 6.20
N LEU A 9 2.22 -3.39 6.62
CA LEU A 9 1.83 -2.38 7.61
C LEU A 9 1.38 -1.11 6.91
N ALA A 10 0.13 -0.71 7.11
CA ALA A 10 -0.47 0.54 6.67
C ALA A 10 -0.54 1.51 7.84
N LEU A 11 0.51 2.33 8.01
CA LEU A 11 0.82 3.02 9.25
C LEU A 11 -0.25 4.01 9.72
N ASN A 12 -0.78 4.84 8.82
CA ASN A 12 -1.51 6.03 9.26
C ASN A 12 -2.68 6.46 8.36
N GLY A 13 -2.54 6.38 7.03
CA GLY A 13 -3.58 6.86 6.12
C GLY A 13 -4.03 8.29 6.41
N SER A 14 -5.33 8.52 6.29
CA SER A 14 -5.99 9.77 6.66
C SER A 14 -6.45 9.81 8.12
N THR A 15 -6.14 8.79 8.92
CA THR A 15 -6.53 8.71 10.33
C THR A 15 -5.91 9.86 11.12
N THR A 16 -6.73 10.57 11.88
CA THR A 16 -6.30 11.69 12.71
C THR A 16 -6.03 11.24 14.16
N ARG A 17 -5.29 12.06 14.92
CA ARG A 17 -5.06 11.79 16.35
C ARG A 17 -6.33 11.86 17.21
N ASP A 18 -7.36 12.54 16.74
CA ASP A 18 -8.66 12.56 17.39
C ASP A 18 -9.44 11.26 17.19
N GLN A 19 -9.18 10.55 16.08
CA GLN A 19 -9.76 9.24 15.81
C GLN A 19 -8.98 8.11 16.49
N ASN A 20 -7.64 8.22 16.53
CA ASN A 20 -6.78 7.29 17.24
C ASN A 20 -5.47 8.01 17.65
N ARG A 21 -5.26 8.14 18.97
CA ARG A 21 -4.10 8.85 19.53
C ARG A 21 -2.74 8.24 19.18
N HIS A 22 -2.71 6.97 18.77
CA HIS A 22 -1.49 6.22 18.46
C HIS A 22 -1.05 6.39 17.00
N VAL A 23 -1.82 7.13 16.18
CA VAL A 23 -1.46 7.30 14.77
C VAL A 23 -0.17 8.13 14.61
N PRO A 24 0.88 7.60 13.92
CA PRO A 24 2.10 8.34 13.68
C PRO A 24 1.87 9.37 12.55
N ARG A 25 2.23 10.63 12.81
CA ARG A 25 2.01 11.72 11.84
C ARG A 25 3.32 12.41 11.42
N SER A 26 4.24 12.62 12.37
CA SER A 26 5.54 13.20 12.02
C SER A 26 6.47 12.18 11.34
N PRO A 27 7.44 12.62 10.53
CA PRO A 27 8.42 11.72 9.93
C PRO A 27 9.16 10.86 10.96
N SER A 28 9.48 11.40 12.14
CA SER A 28 10.10 10.64 13.22
C SER A 28 9.17 9.58 13.79
N ASP A 29 7.89 9.94 14.08
CA ASP A 29 6.93 8.96 14.60
C ASP A 29 6.72 7.82 13.60
N ILE A 30 6.65 8.14 12.28
CA ILE A 30 6.50 7.16 11.21
C ILE A 30 7.70 6.21 11.18
N ALA A 31 8.92 6.75 11.26
CA ALA A 31 10.15 5.94 11.26
C ALA A 31 10.20 5.00 12.47
N ASP A 32 9.97 5.55 13.68
CA ASP A 32 10.04 4.78 14.93
C ASP A 32 9.01 3.66 14.96
N VAL A 33 7.74 3.96 14.67
CA VAL A 33 6.67 2.95 14.65
C VAL A 33 6.89 1.92 13.55
N ALA A 34 7.38 2.33 12.37
CA ALA A 34 7.69 1.40 11.29
C ALA A 34 8.78 0.41 11.70
N LEU A 35 9.91 0.90 12.26
CA LEU A 35 11.02 0.06 12.70
C LEU A 35 10.58 -0.94 13.77
N GLU A 36 9.85 -0.49 14.79
CA GLU A 36 9.33 -1.37 15.84
C GLU A 36 8.36 -2.43 15.29
N CYS A 37 7.48 -2.06 14.36
CA CYS A 37 6.57 -3.01 13.72
C CYS A 37 7.29 -3.99 12.78
N MET A 38 8.36 -3.58 12.12
CA MET A 38 9.21 -4.47 11.32
C MET A 38 9.92 -5.49 12.20
N GLU A 39 10.37 -5.10 13.40
CA GLU A 39 10.93 -6.03 14.39
C GLU A 39 9.89 -7.05 14.89
N LEU A 40 8.59 -6.69 14.89
CA LEU A 40 7.49 -7.58 15.22
C LEU A 40 7.10 -8.53 14.07
N GLY A 41 7.51 -8.27 12.84
CA GLY A 41 7.23 -9.14 11.70
C GLY A 41 6.57 -8.48 10.49
N ALA A 42 6.36 -7.18 10.46
CA ALA A 42 5.97 -6.48 9.25
C ALA A 42 7.13 -6.48 8.24
N SER A 43 6.85 -6.78 6.98
CA SER A 43 7.87 -6.88 5.91
C SER A 43 7.66 -5.93 4.73
N ILE A 44 6.51 -5.29 4.67
CA ILE A 44 6.20 -4.17 3.77
C ILE A 44 5.63 -3.05 4.61
N VAL A 45 6.00 -1.79 4.31
CA VAL A 45 5.48 -0.62 5.01
C VAL A 45 4.90 0.37 4.01
N HIS A 46 3.67 0.76 4.26
CA HIS A 46 2.97 1.83 3.57
C HIS A 46 2.67 2.96 4.55
N ASN A 47 2.90 4.19 4.12
CA ASN A 47 2.53 5.37 4.90
C ASN A 47 2.10 6.54 4.03
N HIS A 48 1.30 7.40 4.63
CA HIS A 48 1.05 8.76 4.16
C HIS A 48 2.03 9.72 4.84
N ASN A 49 2.26 10.87 4.25
CA ASN A 49 2.81 12.02 4.96
C ASN A 49 1.68 12.79 5.67
N ASP A 50 2.01 13.87 6.36
CA ASP A 50 1.01 14.67 7.10
C ASP A 50 0.25 15.67 6.19
N GLU A 51 0.28 15.45 4.88
CA GLU A 51 -0.43 16.27 3.90
C GLU A 51 -1.82 15.68 3.60
N PRO A 52 -2.82 16.53 3.28
CA PRO A 52 -4.12 16.05 2.88
C PRO A 52 -4.06 15.15 1.64
N MET A 53 -4.91 14.12 1.59
CA MET A 53 -5.06 13.29 0.38
C MET A 53 -5.51 14.10 -0.83
N PHE A 54 -6.40 15.08 -0.61
CA PHE A 54 -6.90 15.98 -1.62
C PHE A 54 -6.16 17.32 -1.52
N THR A 55 -5.29 17.58 -2.48
CA THR A 55 -4.57 18.85 -2.62
C THR A 55 -4.99 19.54 -3.91
N GLU A 56 -4.83 20.86 -3.99
CA GLU A 56 -5.17 21.62 -5.20
C GLU A 56 -4.27 21.24 -6.40
N THR A 57 -3.02 20.87 -6.12
CA THR A 57 -2.02 20.51 -7.16
C THR A 57 -1.92 19.01 -7.39
N GLY A 58 -2.42 18.18 -6.47
CA GLY A 58 -2.18 16.74 -6.46
C GLY A 58 -0.77 16.34 -6.06
N GLU A 59 0.06 17.28 -5.59
CA GLU A 59 1.46 17.00 -5.24
C GLU A 59 1.61 16.74 -3.75
N HIS A 60 2.49 15.79 -3.40
CA HIS A 60 2.95 15.51 -2.05
C HIS A 60 4.45 15.77 -1.91
N SER A 61 4.87 16.13 -0.70
CA SER A 61 6.28 16.43 -0.39
C SER A 61 7.14 15.18 -0.37
N VAL A 62 8.08 15.10 -1.31
CA VAL A 62 9.14 14.08 -1.32
C VAL A 62 10.01 14.16 -0.07
N ALA A 63 10.29 15.37 0.44
CA ALA A 63 11.16 15.58 1.58
C ALA A 63 10.60 14.94 2.86
N SER A 64 9.29 14.99 3.08
CA SER A 64 8.63 14.36 4.22
C SER A 64 8.80 12.84 4.20
N TYR A 65 8.65 12.20 3.04
CA TYR A 65 8.90 10.76 2.88
C TYR A 65 10.36 10.40 3.09
N ILE A 66 11.31 11.18 2.55
CA ILE A 66 12.75 10.94 2.77
C ILE A 66 13.07 11.02 4.26
N ALA A 67 12.55 12.02 4.97
CA ALA A 67 12.80 12.20 6.39
C ALA A 67 12.27 11.00 7.22
N ALA A 68 11.14 10.42 6.84
CA ALA A 68 10.58 9.23 7.48
C ALA A 68 11.32 7.94 7.10
N TRP A 69 11.74 7.81 5.84
CA TRP A 69 12.29 6.54 5.34
C TRP A 69 13.79 6.39 5.53
N GLN A 70 14.53 7.51 5.63
CA GLN A 70 16.00 7.44 5.80
C GLN A 70 16.41 6.61 7.02
N PRO A 71 15.84 6.81 8.25
CA PRO A 71 16.18 5.97 9.40
C PRO A 71 15.83 4.49 9.19
N ILE A 72 14.74 4.19 8.46
CA ILE A 72 14.33 2.82 8.14
C ILE A 72 15.36 2.19 7.20
N LEU A 73 15.75 2.90 6.14
CA LEU A 73 16.68 2.41 5.12
C LEU A 73 18.11 2.30 5.63
N ASP A 74 18.50 3.15 6.59
CA ASP A 74 19.81 3.05 7.27
C ASP A 74 19.92 1.74 8.06
N ARG A 75 18.81 1.25 8.63
CA ARG A 75 18.76 -0.01 9.40
C ARG A 75 18.44 -1.22 8.52
N HIS A 76 17.59 -1.03 7.52
CA HIS A 76 17.12 -2.05 6.59
C HIS A 76 17.22 -1.56 5.14
N PRO A 77 18.42 -1.61 4.54
CA PRO A 77 18.63 -1.09 3.17
C PRO A 77 17.73 -1.72 2.10
N ASP A 78 17.25 -2.93 2.36
CA ASP A 78 16.36 -3.69 1.47
C ASP A 78 14.88 -3.58 1.85
N ALA A 79 14.50 -2.66 2.73
CA ALA A 79 13.10 -2.46 3.14
C ALA A 79 12.20 -2.24 1.92
N LEU A 80 10.99 -2.80 2.01
CA LEU A 80 9.94 -2.62 1.03
C LEU A 80 9.00 -1.52 1.53
N LEU A 81 9.19 -0.30 1.00
CA LEU A 81 8.45 0.89 1.38
C LEU A 81 7.76 1.48 0.15
N TYR A 82 6.57 2.01 0.32
CA TYR A 82 5.91 2.80 -0.72
C TYR A 82 4.98 3.87 -0.11
N PRO A 83 4.87 5.05 -0.78
CA PRO A 83 4.03 6.14 -0.31
C PRO A 83 2.58 5.94 -0.75
N THR A 84 1.66 6.77 -0.26
CA THR A 84 0.34 6.90 -0.87
C THR A 84 0.41 7.66 -2.20
N MET A 85 -0.67 7.62 -2.96
CA MET A 85 -0.89 8.51 -4.11
C MET A 85 -1.77 9.67 -3.69
N ALA A 86 -1.43 10.88 -4.12
CA ALA A 86 -2.33 12.00 -3.92
C ALA A 86 -3.63 11.81 -4.72
N ALA A 87 -4.77 11.95 -4.07
CA ALA A 87 -6.05 11.78 -4.75
C ALA A 87 -6.37 12.97 -5.68
N GLY A 88 -5.93 14.16 -5.33
CA GLY A 88 -6.12 15.35 -6.13
C GLY A 88 -7.59 15.74 -6.32
N ALA A 89 -7.85 16.98 -6.75
CA ALA A 89 -9.15 17.39 -7.23
C ALA A 89 -9.41 16.84 -8.64
N ARG A 90 -10.68 16.84 -9.07
CA ARG A 90 -11.07 16.37 -10.41
C ARG A 90 -10.27 17.09 -11.50
N GLY A 91 -9.67 16.32 -12.40
CA GLY A 91 -8.89 16.86 -13.51
C GLY A 91 -7.42 17.11 -13.23
N ILE A 92 -6.91 16.79 -12.04
CA ILE A 92 -5.47 16.82 -11.77
C ILE A 92 -4.81 15.63 -12.47
N PRO A 93 -3.79 15.85 -13.33
CA PRO A 93 -3.16 14.78 -14.08
C PRO A 93 -2.43 13.80 -13.16
N VAL A 94 -2.34 12.54 -13.59
CA VAL A 94 -1.67 11.47 -12.85
C VAL A 94 -0.20 11.79 -12.61
N GLU A 95 0.45 12.47 -13.53
CA GLU A 95 1.84 12.91 -13.44
C GLU A 95 2.08 13.74 -12.17
N SER A 96 1.18 14.66 -11.84
CA SER A 96 1.26 15.44 -10.60
C SER A 96 0.96 14.59 -9.37
N ARG A 97 -0.10 13.79 -9.41
CA ARG A 97 -0.54 12.95 -8.29
C ARG A 97 0.47 11.85 -7.93
N TRP A 98 1.28 11.44 -8.88
CA TRP A 98 2.26 10.35 -8.75
C TRP A 98 3.71 10.85 -8.75
N ALA A 99 3.95 12.16 -8.87
CA ALA A 99 5.29 12.76 -8.99
C ALA A 99 6.24 12.38 -7.85
N HIS A 100 5.76 12.38 -6.61
CA HIS A 100 6.56 12.00 -5.44
C HIS A 100 6.90 10.50 -5.44
N VAL A 101 6.00 9.62 -5.90
CA VAL A 101 6.26 8.19 -6.05
C VAL A 101 7.39 7.96 -7.04
N GLU A 102 7.32 8.63 -8.20
CA GLU A 102 8.35 8.58 -9.23
C GLU A 102 9.70 9.07 -8.72
N GLU A 103 9.73 10.19 -8.03
CA GLU A 103 10.98 10.78 -7.53
C GLU A 103 11.62 9.91 -6.43
N LEU A 104 10.82 9.34 -5.50
CA LEU A 104 11.31 8.42 -4.50
C LEU A 104 11.91 7.15 -5.16
N ALA A 105 11.20 6.56 -6.11
CA ALA A 105 11.68 5.38 -6.82
C ALA A 105 12.94 5.69 -7.68
N ARG A 106 13.00 6.87 -8.33
CA ARG A 106 14.18 7.32 -9.09
C ARG A 106 15.42 7.45 -8.19
N ARG A 107 15.25 7.86 -6.94
CA ARG A 107 16.31 7.88 -5.92
C ARG A 107 16.67 6.51 -5.37
N GLY A 108 15.95 5.45 -5.76
CA GLY A 108 16.16 4.11 -5.24
C GLY A 108 15.63 3.89 -3.83
N LEU A 109 14.69 4.74 -3.40
CA LEU A 109 14.08 4.66 -2.08
C LEU A 109 12.84 3.74 -2.10
N GLY A 110 12.75 2.85 -1.12
CA GLY A 110 11.60 2.01 -0.84
C GLY A 110 11.42 0.76 -1.69
N GLY A 111 11.87 0.75 -2.94
CA GLY A 111 11.81 -0.42 -3.83
C GLY A 111 10.42 -0.82 -4.34
N MET A 112 9.38 -0.12 -3.91
CA MET A 112 8.00 -0.33 -4.35
C MET A 112 7.35 0.97 -4.86
N THR A 113 6.33 0.79 -5.67
CA THR A 113 5.40 1.83 -6.10
C THR A 113 3.97 1.40 -5.78
N LEU A 114 2.99 2.23 -6.04
CA LEU A 114 1.59 1.86 -5.99
C LEU A 114 0.96 2.01 -7.37
N VAL A 115 -0.04 1.19 -7.64
CA VAL A 115 -0.91 1.29 -8.82
C VAL A 115 -2.34 1.01 -8.40
N ASP A 116 -3.22 1.99 -8.61
CA ASP A 116 -4.65 1.85 -8.38
C ASP A 116 -5.35 1.78 -9.73
N PRO A 117 -5.63 0.56 -10.26
CA PRO A 117 -5.91 0.37 -11.68
C PRO A 117 -7.38 0.60 -12.05
N GLY A 118 -7.96 1.73 -11.62
CA GLY A 118 -9.33 2.09 -12.01
C GLY A 118 -9.95 3.15 -11.12
N SER A 119 -11.19 3.52 -11.47
CA SER A 119 -11.99 4.51 -10.74
C SER A 119 -13.05 3.83 -9.88
N VAL A 120 -13.28 4.37 -8.70
CA VAL A 120 -14.21 3.80 -7.73
C VAL A 120 -14.92 4.90 -6.95
N ASN A 121 -16.20 4.70 -6.63
CA ASN A 121 -16.90 5.52 -5.67
C ASN A 121 -16.60 4.99 -4.26
N ILE A 122 -16.12 5.86 -3.38
CA ILE A 122 -15.85 5.55 -1.98
C ILE A 122 -16.66 6.50 -1.12
N GLY A 123 -17.40 5.96 -0.14
CA GLY A 123 -18.22 6.76 0.74
C GLY A 123 -18.31 6.17 2.14
N LEU A 124 -18.30 7.04 3.15
CA LEU A 124 -18.61 6.66 4.52
C LEU A 124 -20.13 6.51 4.68
N VAL A 125 -20.58 5.38 5.24
CA VAL A 125 -21.96 5.21 5.67
C VAL A 125 -22.02 5.48 7.16
N SER A 126 -22.62 6.59 7.53
CA SER A 126 -22.86 6.95 8.92
C SER A 126 -24.34 6.87 9.23
N GLY A 127 -24.71 6.11 10.28
CA GLY A 127 -26.08 6.01 10.75
C GLY A 127 -27.07 5.41 9.76
N GLY A 128 -26.64 4.55 8.84
CA GLY A 128 -27.50 3.92 7.83
C GLY A 128 -27.95 4.84 6.70
N CYS A 129 -27.36 6.02 6.57
CA CYS A 129 -27.62 6.96 5.48
C CYS A 129 -26.76 6.65 4.26
N VAL A 130 -27.31 6.95 3.08
CA VAL A 130 -26.51 6.93 1.84
C VAL A 130 -25.32 7.89 1.94
N PRO A 131 -24.17 7.60 1.30
CA PRO A 131 -23.06 8.53 1.27
C PRO A 131 -23.48 9.92 0.76
N PRO A 132 -22.86 11.00 1.27
CA PRO A 132 -23.20 12.35 0.84
C PRO A 132 -23.01 12.49 -0.67
N THR A 133 -23.97 13.19 -1.30
CA THR A 133 -23.90 13.51 -2.71
C THR A 133 -22.90 14.66 -2.96
N GLY A 134 -22.07 14.53 -3.98
CA GLY A 134 -21.07 15.55 -4.36
C GLY A 134 -19.84 14.92 -5.00
N ASP A 135 -18.89 15.74 -5.43
CA ASP A 135 -17.69 15.30 -6.17
C ASP A 135 -16.66 14.53 -5.31
N GLN A 136 -16.86 14.42 -4.01
CA GLN A 136 -15.87 13.86 -3.07
C GLN A 136 -15.89 12.32 -2.96
N GLY A 137 -16.82 11.64 -3.61
CA GLY A 137 -16.97 10.19 -3.51
C GLY A 137 -16.32 9.38 -4.63
N CYS A 138 -15.77 10.01 -5.66
CA CYS A 138 -15.18 9.29 -6.79
C CYS A 138 -13.65 9.44 -6.81
N TYR A 139 -12.95 8.38 -6.45
CA TYR A 139 -11.52 8.24 -6.70
C TYR A 139 -11.32 7.84 -8.16
N GLN A 140 -10.63 8.66 -8.93
CA GLN A 140 -10.60 8.55 -10.37
C GLN A 140 -9.21 8.24 -10.92
N ASN A 141 -9.09 7.10 -11.62
CA ASN A 141 -7.95 6.76 -12.48
C ASN A 141 -8.48 6.19 -13.78
N THR A 142 -8.17 6.87 -14.88
CA THR A 142 -8.50 6.43 -16.24
C THR A 142 -7.56 5.31 -16.70
N PHE A 143 -7.83 4.71 -17.85
CA PHE A 143 -6.89 3.75 -18.46
C PHE A 143 -5.53 4.40 -18.79
N ASP A 144 -5.49 5.69 -19.14
CA ASP A 144 -4.24 6.41 -19.41
C ASP A 144 -3.45 6.61 -18.12
N ASP A 145 -4.13 6.94 -16.99
CA ASP A 145 -3.49 7.03 -15.66
C ASP A 145 -2.89 5.67 -15.26
N VAL A 146 -3.62 4.59 -15.47
CA VAL A 146 -3.15 3.23 -15.19
C VAL A 146 -1.96 2.86 -16.06
N ALA A 147 -2.00 3.22 -17.33
CA ALA A 147 -0.90 2.98 -18.26
C ALA A 147 0.36 3.76 -17.84
N TYR A 148 0.20 5.01 -17.39
CA TYR A 148 1.29 5.80 -16.84
C TYR A 148 1.91 5.10 -15.63
N MET A 149 1.14 4.77 -14.62
CA MET A 149 1.63 4.17 -13.38
C MET A 149 2.37 2.84 -13.60
N PHE A 150 1.83 1.94 -14.42
CA PHE A 150 2.51 0.68 -14.74
C PHE A 150 3.78 0.88 -15.55
N SER A 151 3.74 1.75 -16.57
CA SER A 151 4.89 2.01 -17.42
C SER A 151 6.04 2.63 -16.62
N ARG A 152 5.72 3.61 -15.75
CA ARG A 152 6.73 4.23 -14.88
C ARG A 152 7.29 3.26 -13.86
N SER A 153 6.45 2.40 -13.25
CA SER A 153 6.92 1.35 -12.32
C SER A 153 7.91 0.40 -13.00
N ALA A 154 7.63 0.01 -14.25
CA ALA A 154 8.55 -0.84 -15.04
C ALA A 154 9.88 -0.14 -15.34
N GLU A 155 9.85 1.12 -15.80
CA GLU A 155 11.04 1.92 -16.12
C GLU A 155 11.91 2.18 -14.89
N LEU A 156 11.28 2.37 -13.72
CA LEU A 156 11.96 2.60 -12.46
C LEU A 156 12.44 1.31 -11.78
N HIS A 157 12.11 0.15 -12.34
CA HIS A 157 12.40 -1.17 -11.74
C HIS A 157 11.89 -1.28 -10.30
N ALA A 158 10.71 -0.75 -10.03
CA ALA A 158 10.05 -0.81 -8.73
C ALA A 158 8.86 -1.75 -8.76
N ALA A 159 8.67 -2.52 -7.69
CA ALA A 159 7.60 -3.49 -7.56
C ALA A 159 6.26 -2.77 -7.30
N PRO A 160 5.22 -2.93 -8.15
CA PRO A 160 3.95 -2.28 -7.91
C PRO A 160 3.11 -3.02 -6.85
N SER A 161 2.68 -2.29 -5.83
CA SER A 161 1.58 -2.67 -4.95
C SER A 161 0.28 -2.26 -5.62
N ILE A 162 -0.54 -3.23 -6.03
CA ILE A 162 -1.71 -3.00 -6.87
C ILE A 162 -2.97 -3.07 -6.01
N SER A 163 -3.66 -1.94 -5.85
CA SER A 163 -4.86 -1.85 -5.01
C SER A 163 -6.11 -2.20 -5.80
N ILE A 164 -6.80 -3.24 -5.38
CA ILE A 164 -8.04 -3.72 -6.00
C ILE A 164 -9.22 -3.31 -5.12
N PHE A 165 -9.81 -2.16 -5.43
CA PHE A 165 -11.02 -1.68 -4.76
C PHE A 165 -12.30 -2.29 -5.37
N GLU A 166 -12.27 -2.68 -6.65
CA GLU A 166 -13.39 -3.25 -7.38
C GLU A 166 -12.95 -4.52 -8.12
N PRO A 167 -13.78 -5.56 -8.24
CA PRO A 167 -13.42 -6.78 -8.97
C PRO A 167 -12.96 -6.53 -10.41
N GLY A 168 -13.52 -5.50 -11.06
CA GLY A 168 -13.14 -5.11 -12.41
C GLY A 168 -11.67 -4.70 -12.55
N PHE A 169 -11.04 -4.23 -11.47
CA PHE A 169 -9.62 -3.84 -11.50
C PHE A 169 -8.70 -5.05 -11.72
N VAL A 170 -9.07 -6.23 -11.23
CA VAL A 170 -8.30 -7.46 -11.49
C VAL A 170 -8.23 -7.75 -12.99
N ARG A 171 -9.30 -7.46 -13.74
CA ARG A 171 -9.32 -7.66 -15.19
C ARG A 171 -8.35 -6.74 -15.93
N ILE A 172 -8.11 -5.55 -15.41
CA ILE A 172 -7.12 -4.62 -15.96
C ILE A 172 -5.72 -5.19 -15.72
N VAL A 173 -5.43 -5.67 -14.51
CA VAL A 173 -4.14 -6.35 -14.20
C VAL A 173 -3.93 -7.56 -15.13
N ALA A 174 -4.96 -8.38 -15.32
CA ALA A 174 -4.92 -9.53 -16.23
C ALA A 174 -4.58 -9.12 -17.68
N MET A 175 -5.12 -8.01 -18.16
CA MET A 175 -4.79 -7.48 -19.50
C MET A 175 -3.33 -7.08 -19.61
N TRP A 176 -2.78 -6.40 -18.60
CA TRP A 176 -1.36 -6.01 -18.57
C TRP A 176 -0.44 -7.22 -18.49
N GLN A 177 -0.80 -8.21 -17.66
CA GLN A 177 -0.04 -9.47 -17.58
C GLN A 177 -0.06 -10.23 -18.92
N LYS A 178 -1.25 -10.38 -19.53
CA LYS A 178 -1.40 -11.06 -20.84
C LYS A 178 -0.61 -10.35 -21.95
N ALA A 179 -0.49 -9.04 -21.88
CA ALA A 179 0.31 -8.25 -22.80
C ALA A 179 1.83 -8.35 -22.54
N GLY A 180 2.26 -9.03 -21.47
CA GLY A 180 3.67 -9.10 -21.07
C GLY A 180 4.24 -7.76 -20.57
N LYS A 181 3.37 -6.85 -20.12
CA LYS A 181 3.73 -5.49 -19.72
C LYS A 181 3.57 -5.23 -18.21
N LEU A 182 3.08 -6.20 -17.43
CA LEU A 182 3.00 -6.07 -15.99
C LEU A 182 4.41 -6.02 -15.40
N PRO A 183 4.76 -4.99 -14.60
CA PRO A 183 6.10 -4.90 -14.00
C PRO A 183 6.38 -6.08 -13.06
N PRO A 184 7.64 -6.55 -12.97
CA PRO A 184 8.01 -7.60 -12.04
C PRO A 184 7.83 -7.16 -10.60
N GLY A 185 7.56 -8.12 -9.71
CA GLY A 185 7.36 -7.85 -8.28
C GLY A 185 5.95 -7.39 -7.92
N ALA A 186 5.01 -7.42 -8.87
CA ALA A 186 3.63 -7.03 -8.65
C ALA A 186 2.96 -7.86 -7.56
N VAL A 187 2.30 -7.19 -6.62
CA VAL A 187 1.44 -7.81 -5.60
C VAL A 187 0.03 -7.24 -5.71
N ILE A 188 -0.96 -8.13 -5.71
CA ILE A 188 -2.38 -7.78 -5.73
C ILE A 188 -2.85 -7.60 -4.29
N LYS A 189 -3.46 -6.46 -4.01
CA LYS A 189 -4.01 -6.14 -2.70
C LYS A 189 -5.53 -6.01 -2.82
N LEU A 190 -6.25 -6.98 -2.28
CA LEU A 190 -7.71 -7.05 -2.32
C LEU A 190 -8.28 -6.23 -1.17
N PHE A 191 -8.88 -5.11 -1.47
CA PHE A 191 -9.57 -4.28 -0.52
C PHE A 191 -11.03 -4.66 -0.38
N PHE A 192 -11.49 -4.73 0.86
CA PHE A 192 -12.90 -4.94 1.22
C PHE A 192 -13.39 -3.73 2.01
N GLY A 193 -14.57 -3.24 1.67
CA GLY A 193 -15.22 -2.13 2.36
C GLY A 193 -16.06 -2.63 3.54
N ALA A 194 -15.75 -2.19 4.75
CA ALA A 194 -16.63 -2.37 5.91
C ALA A 194 -17.47 -1.11 6.12
N ASP A 195 -17.03 -0.18 6.97
CA ASP A 195 -17.72 1.11 7.14
C ASP A 195 -17.54 2.05 5.92
N LEU A 196 -16.48 1.84 5.13
CA LEU A 196 -16.30 2.48 3.83
C LEU A 196 -17.02 1.66 2.75
N GLN A 197 -17.94 2.31 2.02
CA GLN A 197 -18.70 1.67 0.94
C GLN A 197 -17.97 1.79 -0.39
N PHE A 198 -17.48 0.70 -0.87
CA PHE A 198 -16.92 0.45 -2.22
C PHE A 198 -16.86 -1.07 -2.43
N GLY A 199 -16.71 -1.51 -3.67
CA GLY A 199 -16.39 -2.90 -4.02
C GLY A 199 -17.23 -3.95 -3.30
N LEU A 200 -16.56 -4.89 -2.66
CA LEU A 200 -17.18 -6.00 -1.96
C LEU A 200 -17.01 -5.88 -0.42
N PRO A 201 -18.00 -6.33 0.36
CA PRO A 201 -17.91 -6.38 1.82
C PRO A 201 -16.93 -7.48 2.28
N PRO A 202 -16.39 -7.41 3.52
CA PRO A 202 -15.43 -8.39 4.03
C PRO A 202 -16.10 -9.70 4.43
N THR A 203 -16.53 -10.48 3.44
CA THR A 203 -17.18 -11.78 3.64
C THR A 203 -16.40 -12.90 2.94
N PRO A 204 -16.53 -14.16 3.41
CA PRO A 204 -15.90 -15.31 2.74
C PRO A 204 -16.31 -15.44 1.27
N THR A 205 -17.60 -15.23 0.96
CA THR A 205 -18.10 -15.31 -0.42
C THR A 205 -17.50 -14.22 -1.32
N ALA A 206 -17.32 -13.01 -0.79
CA ALA A 206 -16.69 -11.92 -1.52
C ALA A 206 -15.20 -12.22 -1.82
N LEU A 207 -14.48 -12.84 -0.86
CA LEU A 207 -13.11 -13.28 -1.09
C LEU A 207 -13.05 -14.36 -2.18
N GLU A 208 -13.93 -15.37 -2.14
CA GLU A 208 -13.98 -16.41 -3.19
C GLU A 208 -14.24 -15.81 -4.58
N ALA A 209 -15.10 -14.79 -4.68
CA ALA A 209 -15.35 -14.10 -5.95
C ALA A 209 -14.09 -13.37 -6.47
N TYR A 210 -13.28 -12.78 -5.59
CA TYR A 210 -11.99 -12.23 -5.97
C TYR A 210 -11.00 -13.31 -6.38
N LEU A 211 -10.93 -14.43 -5.63
CA LEU A 211 -9.99 -15.51 -5.89
C LEU A 211 -10.21 -16.17 -7.24
N GLU A 212 -11.47 -16.31 -7.69
CA GLU A 212 -11.79 -16.79 -9.05
C GLU A 212 -11.08 -15.95 -10.14
N LEU A 213 -10.91 -14.64 -9.90
CA LEU A 213 -10.25 -13.72 -10.84
C LEU A 213 -8.74 -13.67 -10.66
N VAL A 214 -8.24 -13.82 -9.43
CA VAL A 214 -6.82 -13.63 -9.06
C VAL A 214 -6.00 -14.91 -9.22
N GLU A 215 -6.53 -16.07 -8.86
CA GLU A 215 -5.80 -17.34 -8.92
C GLU A 215 -5.20 -17.65 -10.30
N PRO A 216 -5.89 -17.37 -11.44
CA PRO A 216 -5.31 -17.57 -12.76
C PRO A 216 -4.07 -16.73 -13.06
N LEU A 217 -3.89 -15.62 -12.35
CA LEU A 217 -2.76 -14.71 -12.56
C LEU A 217 -1.47 -15.23 -11.92
N GLN A 218 -1.57 -16.14 -10.95
CA GLN A 218 -0.40 -16.69 -10.21
C GLN A 218 0.51 -15.61 -9.61
N LEU A 219 -0.09 -14.46 -9.23
CA LEU A 219 0.60 -13.36 -8.55
C LEU A 219 0.41 -13.48 -7.04
N PRO A 220 1.37 -13.02 -6.23
CA PRO A 220 1.16 -12.83 -4.80
C PRO A 220 -0.02 -11.90 -4.54
N TRP A 221 -0.82 -12.19 -3.53
CA TRP A 221 -1.97 -11.38 -3.17
C TRP A 221 -2.16 -11.27 -1.66
N SER A 222 -2.74 -10.18 -1.23
CA SER A 222 -3.07 -9.92 0.17
C SER A 222 -4.51 -9.42 0.31
N VAL A 223 -5.02 -9.45 1.54
CA VAL A 223 -6.33 -8.89 1.91
C VAL A 223 -6.15 -7.70 2.84
N ALA A 224 -7.03 -6.71 2.69
CA ALA A 224 -7.16 -5.53 3.54
C ALA A 224 -8.64 -5.20 3.74
N VAL A 225 -9.01 -4.68 4.90
CA VAL A 225 -10.38 -4.24 5.20
C VAL A 225 -10.36 -2.78 5.59
N LEU A 226 -10.87 -1.91 4.72
CA LEU A 226 -10.97 -0.48 5.01
C LEU A 226 -12.24 -0.20 5.82
N GLY A 227 -12.06 0.48 6.94
CA GLY A 227 -13.14 0.76 7.88
C GLY A 227 -13.51 -0.45 8.75
N GLY A 228 -12.55 -1.34 9.05
CA GLY A 228 -12.75 -2.51 9.89
C GLY A 228 -11.44 -3.11 10.42
N ASP A 229 -11.50 -4.36 10.85
CA ASP A 229 -10.32 -5.15 11.25
C ASP A 229 -10.29 -6.47 10.48
N VAL A 230 -9.26 -6.65 9.66
CA VAL A 230 -9.09 -7.81 8.78
C VAL A 230 -8.89 -9.11 9.54
N VAL A 231 -8.36 -9.05 10.76
CA VAL A 231 -8.17 -10.21 11.64
C VAL A 231 -9.46 -10.53 12.37
N GLU A 232 -10.09 -9.53 12.97
CA GLU A 232 -11.32 -9.72 13.78
C GLU A 232 -12.50 -10.21 12.94
N CYS A 233 -12.65 -9.72 11.70
CA CYS A 233 -13.70 -10.19 10.80
C CYS A 233 -13.46 -11.61 10.23
N GLY A 234 -12.30 -12.22 10.50
CA GLY A 234 -11.94 -13.58 10.07
C GLY A 234 -11.42 -13.68 8.63
N LEU A 235 -11.37 -12.59 7.89
CA LEU A 235 -10.94 -12.61 6.48
C LEU A 235 -9.45 -12.94 6.34
N ALA A 236 -8.61 -12.46 7.28
CA ALA A 236 -7.18 -12.76 7.31
C ALA A 236 -6.92 -14.27 7.47
N GLU A 237 -7.67 -14.96 8.33
CA GLU A 237 -7.55 -16.41 8.52
C GLU A 237 -7.80 -17.16 7.21
N ILE A 238 -8.91 -16.85 6.54
CA ILE A 238 -9.26 -17.52 5.28
C ILE A 238 -8.20 -17.22 4.22
N ALA A 239 -7.75 -15.96 4.10
CA ALA A 239 -6.72 -15.57 3.14
C ALA A 239 -5.41 -16.32 3.37
N ILE A 240 -4.93 -16.41 4.62
CA ILE A 240 -3.70 -17.13 4.98
C ILE A 240 -3.84 -18.62 4.64
N CYS A 241 -4.98 -19.24 4.97
CA CYS A 241 -5.25 -20.65 4.64
C CYS A 241 -5.27 -20.90 3.12
N ARG A 242 -5.68 -19.92 2.32
CA ARG A 242 -5.70 -19.97 0.85
C ARG A 242 -4.37 -19.57 0.20
N GLY A 243 -3.33 -19.31 0.99
CA GLY A 243 -1.99 -18.94 0.48
C GLY A 243 -1.77 -17.44 0.28
N GLY A 244 -2.72 -16.60 0.67
CA GLY A 244 -2.61 -15.16 0.64
C GLY A 244 -1.81 -14.58 1.80
N HIS A 245 -1.69 -13.25 1.78
CA HIS A 245 -1.00 -12.40 2.72
C HIS A 245 -1.98 -11.42 3.37
N VAL A 246 -1.51 -10.60 4.33
CA VAL A 246 -2.38 -9.69 5.07
C VAL A 246 -1.81 -8.29 5.12
N ARG A 247 -2.72 -7.29 5.12
CA ARG A 247 -2.40 -5.90 5.42
C ARG A 247 -3.17 -5.49 6.68
N VAL A 248 -2.46 -4.86 7.61
CA VAL A 248 -2.98 -4.33 8.87
C VAL A 248 -2.41 -2.94 9.14
N GLY A 249 -3.09 -2.15 9.95
CA GLY A 249 -2.59 -0.84 10.38
C GLY A 249 -3.69 0.18 10.60
N LEU A 250 -3.31 1.33 11.15
CA LEU A 250 -4.24 2.39 11.54
C LEU A 250 -4.85 3.14 10.34
N GLU A 251 -4.32 2.95 9.14
CA GLU A 251 -4.96 3.45 7.92
C GLU A 251 -6.28 2.73 7.64
N ASP A 252 -6.29 1.43 7.86
CA ASP A 252 -7.41 0.56 7.47
C ASP A 252 -8.39 0.32 8.61
N TYR A 253 -7.86 0.35 9.85
CA TYR A 253 -8.61 -0.02 11.05
C TYR A 253 -9.73 0.98 11.37
N ALA A 254 -10.92 0.43 11.62
CA ALA A 254 -11.98 1.11 12.35
C ALA A 254 -12.65 0.12 13.29
N GLY A 255 -12.94 0.56 14.50
CA GLY A 255 -13.54 -0.25 15.54
C GLY A 255 -13.77 0.55 16.80
N GLY A 256 -14.35 -0.09 17.83
CA GLY A 256 -14.64 0.54 19.13
C GLY A 256 -13.43 0.68 20.06
N ALA A 257 -12.26 0.13 19.69
CA ALA A 257 -11.01 0.24 20.43
C ALA A 257 -10.06 1.23 19.77
N GLU A 258 -9.03 1.66 20.50
CA GLU A 258 -7.94 2.50 19.97
C GLU A 258 -6.61 1.71 19.99
N PRO A 259 -6.45 0.69 19.12
CA PRO A 259 -5.20 -0.05 19.07
C PRO A 259 -4.06 0.80 18.51
N SER A 260 -2.84 0.45 18.86
CA SER A 260 -1.64 0.91 18.15
C SER A 260 -1.33 0.01 16.94
N ASN A 261 -0.48 0.48 16.04
CA ASN A 261 0.04 -0.35 14.94
C ASN A 261 0.74 -1.62 15.46
N HIS A 262 1.43 -1.53 16.61
CA HIS A 262 2.09 -2.68 17.24
C HIS A 262 1.09 -3.76 17.66
N GLU A 263 -0.06 -3.38 18.18
CA GLU A 263 -1.11 -4.33 18.59
C GLU A 263 -1.74 -4.99 17.37
N LEU A 264 -1.99 -4.26 16.31
CA LEU A 264 -2.51 -4.80 15.05
C LEU A 264 -1.53 -5.78 14.40
N VAL A 265 -0.23 -5.43 14.33
CA VAL A 265 0.80 -6.33 13.82
C VAL A 265 0.93 -7.58 14.71
N ARG A 266 0.96 -7.43 16.03
CA ARG A 266 0.99 -8.60 16.94
C ARG A 266 -0.24 -9.49 16.78
N SER A 267 -1.42 -8.91 16.51
CA SER A 267 -2.62 -9.68 16.24
C SER A 267 -2.48 -10.54 14.98
N ALA A 268 -1.97 -9.96 13.89
CA ALA A 268 -1.68 -10.68 12.66
C ALA A 268 -0.61 -11.77 12.86
N VAL A 269 0.47 -11.48 13.59
CA VAL A 269 1.52 -12.46 13.90
C VAL A 269 0.96 -13.65 14.67
N ARG A 270 0.18 -13.41 15.74
CA ARG A 270 -0.46 -14.47 16.52
C ARG A 270 -1.36 -15.35 15.65
N LEU A 271 -2.16 -14.76 14.77
CA LEU A 271 -3.00 -15.53 13.84
C LEU A 271 -2.15 -16.41 12.91
N ILE A 272 -1.09 -15.84 12.32
CA ILE A 272 -0.18 -16.56 11.42
C ILE A 272 0.45 -17.77 12.13
N GLU A 273 0.91 -17.58 13.38
CA GLU A 273 1.51 -18.64 14.21
C GLU A 273 0.49 -19.71 14.60
N GLN A 274 -0.73 -19.32 14.97
CA GLN A 274 -1.84 -20.26 15.26
C GLN A 274 -2.20 -21.13 14.06
N LEU A 275 -2.02 -20.63 12.85
CA LEU A 275 -2.20 -21.37 11.62
C LEU A 275 -0.96 -22.20 11.21
N GLY A 276 0.05 -22.31 12.09
CA GLY A 276 1.27 -23.09 11.86
C GLY A 276 2.19 -22.49 10.80
N ARG A 277 2.09 -21.18 10.54
CA ARG A 277 2.95 -20.45 9.61
C ARG A 277 3.84 -19.46 10.37
N LYS A 278 4.65 -18.70 9.66
CA LYS A 278 5.47 -17.63 10.24
C LYS A 278 5.35 -16.34 9.41
N PRO A 279 5.53 -15.16 10.01
CA PRO A 279 5.71 -13.93 9.26
C PRO A 279 6.91 -14.04 8.30
N ALA A 280 6.77 -13.43 7.14
CA ALA A 280 7.87 -13.31 6.18
C ALA A 280 8.86 -12.23 6.64
N THR A 281 10.13 -12.52 6.62
CA THR A 281 11.19 -11.51 6.69
C THR A 281 11.16 -10.63 5.45
N ILE A 282 11.83 -9.47 5.48
CA ILE A 282 11.97 -8.58 4.31
C ILE A 282 12.56 -9.35 3.11
N ALA A 283 13.59 -10.16 3.35
CA ALA A 283 14.21 -10.96 2.30
C ALA A 283 13.25 -11.99 1.69
N GLU A 284 12.49 -12.69 2.55
CA GLU A 284 11.47 -13.64 2.10
C GLU A 284 10.32 -12.93 1.36
N ALA A 285 9.88 -11.75 1.83
CA ALA A 285 8.88 -10.95 1.14
C ALA A 285 9.36 -10.54 -0.26
N ARG A 286 10.58 -10.04 -0.39
CA ARG A 286 11.19 -9.73 -1.70
C ARG A 286 11.23 -10.94 -2.61
N GLN A 287 11.57 -12.11 -2.08
CA GLN A 287 11.59 -13.37 -2.85
C GLN A 287 10.19 -13.79 -3.29
N ILE A 288 9.20 -13.72 -2.39
CA ILE A 288 7.80 -14.06 -2.70
C ILE A 288 7.26 -13.17 -3.82
N LEU A 289 7.55 -11.86 -3.73
CA LEU A 289 7.12 -10.91 -4.74
C LEU A 289 7.88 -11.05 -6.06
N GLY A 290 9.07 -11.61 -6.05
CA GLY A 290 10.00 -11.48 -7.18
C GLY A 290 10.40 -10.02 -7.41
N ALA A 291 10.48 -9.24 -6.32
CA ALA A 291 10.77 -7.82 -6.38
C ALA A 291 12.18 -7.58 -6.93
N PRO A 292 12.38 -6.59 -7.83
CA PRO A 292 13.69 -6.24 -8.31
C PRO A 292 14.67 -5.96 -7.17
N SER A 293 15.95 -6.29 -7.35
CA SER A 293 16.97 -5.97 -6.36
C SER A 293 16.97 -4.48 -6.07
N ALA A 294 17.06 -4.10 -4.78
CA ALA A 294 17.20 -2.71 -4.41
C ALA A 294 18.42 -2.12 -5.14
N ARG A 295 18.26 -0.99 -5.81
CA ARG A 295 19.41 -0.26 -6.32
C ARG A 295 20.19 0.24 -5.10
N PRO A 296 21.52 0.09 -5.04
CA PRO A 296 22.28 0.69 -3.96
C PRO A 296 21.97 2.21 -3.97
N PHE A 297 21.62 2.75 -2.82
CA PHE A 297 21.44 4.17 -2.63
C PHE A 297 22.73 4.88 -3.08
N GLY A 298 22.70 5.45 -4.28
CA GLY A 298 23.84 6.15 -4.82
C GLY A 298 24.10 7.35 -3.89
N ARG A 299 25.27 7.37 -3.23
CA ARG A 299 25.79 8.64 -2.72
C ARG A 299 25.61 9.65 -3.84
N ILE A 300 24.83 10.70 -3.62
CA ILE A 300 24.73 11.82 -4.52
C ILE A 300 26.17 12.26 -4.75
N ALA A 301 26.73 11.95 -5.93
CA ALA A 301 28.01 12.42 -6.34
C ALA A 301 27.99 13.93 -6.21
N GLY A 302 28.90 14.47 -5.44
CA GLY A 302 28.91 15.84 -5.00
C GLY A 302 28.61 16.83 -6.13
N SER A 303 27.93 17.89 -5.74
CA SER A 303 27.76 19.13 -6.49
C SER A 303 28.90 19.37 -7.47
N CYS A 304 28.63 19.21 -8.74
CA CYS A 304 29.49 19.77 -9.77
C CYS A 304 29.35 21.30 -9.68
N ASN A 305 30.35 21.94 -9.10
CA ASN A 305 30.51 23.37 -9.19
C ASN A 305 30.59 23.78 -10.67
N VAL A 306 29.47 24.30 -11.21
CA VAL A 306 29.49 25.06 -12.46
C VAL A 306 29.73 26.53 -12.13
N PHE A 307 30.93 26.82 -11.68
CA PHE A 307 31.54 28.15 -11.78
C PHE A 307 33.00 27.91 -12.12
N GLU A 308 33.32 27.96 -13.38
CA GLU A 308 34.57 28.42 -14.02
C GLU A 308 34.54 27.99 -15.48
N CYS A 309 34.21 28.95 -16.34
CA CYS A 309 34.98 29.26 -17.55
C CYS A 309 34.32 30.41 -18.31
N ARG A 310 34.99 31.54 -18.27
CA ARG A 310 35.15 32.64 -19.19
C ARG A 310 34.33 32.62 -20.51
#